data_751c2999c3ec67d5e3cde0ab38cc2c2f
#
_entry.id   751c2999c3ec67d5e3cde0ab38cc2c2f
#
_cell.length_a   1.000
_cell.length_b   1.000
_cell.length_c   1.000
_cell.angle_alpha   90.00
_cell.angle_beta   90.00
_cell.angle_gamma   90.00
#
_symmetry.space_group_name_H-M   'P 1'
#
loop_
_entity.id
_entity.type
_entity.pdbx_description
1 polymer ?
#
loop_
_entity_poly.entity_id
_entity_poly.type
_entity_poly.pdbx_seq_one_letter_code
_entity_poly.pdbx_strand_id
1 'polypeptide(L)'
;MIIIFVMSKSCPIAGRNLVPLTFSLFFALLLGGCTSYIPREKVPSVFVSYTGATPVKLVAIPLPIIASSPNEGITSGALTAFLFHNNNDEINALVAPQVNYNTNFGVTTSMYGAFYPTPDRNIEITLSQSTIINDDYDFKLRDKTYFDKKLEVNLSPFVFSDGSARFFGFEAKSPKQKETNYTDKEVGFNLSAGYDIGRNFQVILGERYRDVDIEPGAVKGIPYIKDEFGKKNVPGINGFATHAQRISLVYNTLDSAIAPTSGGFAKATVESAIRALGGTADFRRYEVEAKGFIPLDDARYISVFRFMYSQTTGNRVPFLEQSILGGENTLRGYGLNRFIDNSFLLCNLEERIRLFRWEVFGVTADWEVAPFVDLGAVMDVLDKASANDFEFNPGIGFRAIVRPNIIGRVDMGIGRDGPAIFVGLGYPF
;
A
#
# COMPACT_ATOMS: atom_id res chain seq x y z
N MET A 1 27.49 -4.50 11.41
CA MET A 1 28.36 -3.49 12.06
C MET A 1 27.41 -2.59 12.84
N ILE A 2 27.32 -2.81 14.14
CA ILE A 2 26.39 -2.09 15.03
C ILE A 2 26.93 -0.68 15.23
N ILE A 3 26.20 0.33 14.73
CA ILE A 3 26.54 1.74 14.98
C ILE A 3 25.86 2.14 16.29
N ILE A 4 26.65 2.20 17.37
CA ILE A 4 26.22 2.76 18.66
C ILE A 4 26.27 4.28 18.53
N PHE A 5 25.09 4.93 18.47
CA PHE A 5 25.00 6.39 18.57
C PHE A 5 25.18 6.83 20.02
N VAL A 6 26.26 7.54 20.29
CA VAL A 6 26.46 8.28 21.54
C VAL A 6 25.61 9.55 21.46
N MET A 7 24.48 9.58 22.17
CA MET A 7 23.68 10.79 22.35
C MET A 7 24.40 11.76 23.29
N SER A 8 24.76 12.91 22.79
CA SER A 8 25.20 14.07 23.55
C SER A 8 23.97 14.82 24.10
N LYS A 9 23.99 15.01 25.38
CA LYS A 9 23.01 15.62 26.26
C LYS A 9 22.29 16.85 25.73
N SER A 10 20.94 16.84 25.70
CA SER A 10 20.05 17.87 26.22
C SER A 10 18.56 17.46 26.06
N CYS A 11 18.12 16.52 26.91
CA CYS A 11 16.71 16.39 27.31
C CYS A 11 16.65 16.53 28.83
N PRO A 12 15.97 17.51 29.43
CA PRO A 12 15.88 17.63 30.87
C PRO A 12 14.90 16.60 31.44
N ILE A 13 15.42 15.63 32.19
CA ILE A 13 14.61 14.77 33.06
C ILE A 13 14.36 15.54 34.36
N ALA A 14 13.19 16.08 34.53
CA ALA A 14 12.72 16.58 35.84
C ALA A 14 12.15 15.44 36.67
N GLY A 15 12.81 15.14 37.77
CA GLY A 15 12.39 14.12 38.71
C GLY A 15 11.39 14.64 39.77
N ARG A 16 10.66 13.66 40.32
CA ARG A 16 9.88 13.57 41.56
C ARG A 16 8.37 13.76 41.46
N ASN A 17 7.61 12.72 41.54
CA ASN A 17 6.87 12.13 42.65
C ASN A 17 5.96 11.00 42.16
N LEU A 18 6.03 9.87 42.86
CA LEU A 18 5.34 8.62 42.58
C LEU A 18 3.85 8.66 42.96
N VAL A 19 3.05 7.93 42.17
CA VAL A 19 1.83 7.13 42.39
C VAL A 19 0.55 7.73 41.81
N PRO A 20 -0.30 7.03 41.07
CA PRO A 20 -0.23 6.03 40.00
C PRO A 20 -0.52 6.63 38.61
N LEU A 21 0.52 7.17 38.03
CA LEU A 21 0.50 7.85 36.71
C LEU A 21 1.16 7.01 35.63
N THR A 22 1.33 5.70 35.86
CA THR A 22 2.12 4.85 34.93
C THR A 22 1.54 4.73 33.53
N PHE A 23 0.24 4.86 33.35
CA PHE A 23 -0.36 4.85 32.02
C PHE A 23 -0.28 6.22 31.31
N SER A 24 -0.43 7.31 32.05
CA SER A 24 -0.31 8.69 31.50
C SER A 24 1.14 9.08 31.20
N LEU A 25 2.11 8.59 31.99
CA LEU A 25 3.54 8.86 31.77
C LEU A 25 4.10 8.09 30.57
N PHE A 26 3.64 6.86 30.34
CA PHE A 26 4.03 6.09 29.14
C PHE A 26 3.49 6.73 27.86
N PHE A 27 2.29 7.30 27.90
CA PHE A 27 1.70 8.03 26.79
C PHE A 27 2.36 9.41 26.58
N ALA A 28 2.78 10.11 27.64
CA ALA A 28 3.43 11.42 27.57
C ALA A 28 4.91 11.34 27.12
N LEU A 29 5.60 10.23 27.39
CA LEU A 29 6.98 10.00 26.94
C LEU A 29 7.09 9.59 25.46
N LEU A 30 6.00 9.15 24.83
CA LEU A 30 5.92 8.79 23.42
C LEU A 30 5.60 9.98 22.49
N LEU A 31 5.27 11.15 23.06
CA LEU A 31 4.67 12.27 22.29
C LEU A 31 5.62 13.46 22.05
N GLY A 32 6.91 13.32 22.30
CA GLY A 32 7.90 14.37 22.07
C GLY A 32 8.70 14.11 20.78
N GLY A 33 8.36 14.76 19.67
CA GLY A 33 9.25 14.83 18.51
C GLY A 33 10.56 15.54 18.91
N CYS A 34 11.71 14.94 18.56
CA CYS A 34 13.03 15.54 18.81
C CYS A 34 13.64 16.02 17.49
N THR A 35 14.02 17.30 17.45
CA THR A 35 14.83 17.83 16.36
C THR A 35 16.30 17.87 16.78
N SER A 36 17.18 17.35 15.94
CA SER A 36 18.62 17.38 16.15
C SER A 36 19.35 17.79 14.87
N TYR A 37 20.57 18.28 15.00
CA TYR A 37 21.43 18.67 13.88
C TYR A 37 22.67 17.80 13.89
N ILE A 38 22.86 17.03 12.81
CA ILE A 38 23.99 16.10 12.67
C ILE A 38 25.01 16.70 11.71
N PRO A 39 26.34 16.72 12.06
CA PRO A 39 27.35 17.15 11.11
C PRO A 39 27.24 16.40 9.78
N ARG A 40 27.30 17.12 8.65
CA ARG A 40 27.06 16.55 7.32
C ARG A 40 27.98 15.35 7.00
N GLU A 41 29.21 15.43 7.43
CA GLU A 41 30.24 14.37 7.23
C GLU A 41 29.89 13.04 7.90
N LYS A 42 28.98 13.05 8.90
CA LYS A 42 28.51 11.85 9.62
C LYS A 42 27.27 11.24 9.01
N VAL A 43 26.67 11.89 8.01
CA VAL A 43 25.46 11.40 7.34
C VAL A 43 25.83 10.88 5.95
N PRO A 44 25.55 9.59 5.63
CA PRO A 44 25.78 9.04 4.30
C PRO A 44 25.06 9.82 3.20
N SER A 45 25.64 9.86 2.01
CA SER A 45 25.08 10.63 0.87
C SER A 45 23.73 10.11 0.39
N VAL A 46 23.39 8.87 0.68
CA VAL A 46 22.08 8.29 0.35
C VAL A 46 20.94 8.97 1.14
N PHE A 47 21.22 9.47 2.35
CA PHE A 47 20.21 10.16 3.15
C PHE A 47 20.04 11.63 2.75
N VAL A 48 21.12 12.27 2.29
CA VAL A 48 21.09 13.71 1.94
C VAL A 48 22.08 13.95 0.81
N SER A 49 21.59 14.45 -0.31
CA SER A 49 22.34 14.57 -1.57
C SER A 49 23.25 15.80 -1.68
N TYR A 50 23.08 16.84 -0.82
CA TYR A 50 23.91 18.05 -0.92
C TYR A 50 25.32 17.84 -0.34
N THR A 51 26.27 18.61 -0.87
CA THR A 51 27.65 18.72 -0.39
C THR A 51 27.85 20.05 0.33
N GLY A 52 28.58 20.05 1.44
CA GLY A 52 28.88 21.26 2.23
C GLY A 52 28.95 20.99 3.73
N ALA A 53 29.23 22.02 4.52
CA ALA A 53 29.39 21.92 5.96
C ALA A 53 28.08 22.14 6.75
N THR A 54 26.97 22.47 6.08
CA THR A 54 25.70 22.71 6.76
C THR A 54 25.22 21.44 7.44
N PRO A 55 24.95 21.45 8.76
CA PRO A 55 24.47 20.27 9.46
C PRO A 55 23.12 19.80 8.91
N VAL A 56 22.92 18.49 8.91
CA VAL A 56 21.67 17.84 8.49
C VAL A 56 20.65 17.94 9.63
N LYS A 57 19.48 18.51 9.35
CA LYS A 57 18.35 18.52 10.29
C LYS A 57 17.71 17.14 10.27
N LEU A 58 17.64 16.52 11.45
CA LEU A 58 16.97 15.25 11.69
C LEU A 58 15.80 15.48 12.63
N VAL A 59 14.60 15.10 12.20
CA VAL A 59 13.39 15.10 13.02
C VAL A 59 13.03 13.65 13.33
N ALA A 60 12.91 13.29 14.60
CA ALA A 60 12.48 11.98 15.07
C ALA A 60 11.06 12.10 15.65
N ILE A 61 10.13 11.31 15.11
CA ILE A 61 8.71 11.33 15.50
C ILE A 61 8.32 9.93 15.95
N PRO A 62 8.21 9.68 17.26
CA PRO A 62 7.65 8.41 17.78
C PRO A 62 6.14 8.40 17.58
N LEU A 63 5.62 7.30 17.03
CA LEU A 63 4.20 7.13 16.74
C LEU A 63 3.71 5.77 17.27
N PRO A 64 2.61 5.71 18.01
CA PRO A 64 1.95 4.45 18.32
C PRO A 64 1.29 3.89 17.05
N ILE A 65 1.26 2.57 16.92
CA ILE A 65 0.56 1.85 15.86
C ILE A 65 -0.61 1.11 16.49
N ILE A 66 -1.80 1.37 15.98
CA ILE A 66 -2.99 0.57 16.20
C ILE A 66 -3.63 0.42 14.83
N ALA A 67 -3.55 -0.78 14.27
CA ALA A 67 -4.09 -1.11 12.97
C ALA A 67 -5.07 -2.28 13.09
N SER A 68 -6.01 -2.34 12.18
CA SER A 68 -6.95 -3.46 12.07
C SER A 68 -7.24 -3.71 10.61
N SER A 69 -7.29 -4.97 10.23
CA SER A 69 -7.83 -5.39 8.95
C SER A 69 -8.71 -6.61 9.13
N PRO A 70 -9.72 -6.83 8.27
CA PRO A 70 -10.57 -8.02 8.37
C PRO A 70 -9.82 -9.34 8.26
N ASN A 71 -8.68 -9.36 7.55
CA ASN A 71 -7.89 -10.57 7.34
C ASN A 71 -6.94 -10.86 8.50
N GLU A 72 -6.23 -9.83 8.98
CA GLU A 72 -5.17 -9.98 9.98
C GLU A 72 -5.65 -9.85 11.42
N GLY A 73 -6.78 -9.13 11.64
CA GLY A 73 -7.23 -8.73 12.96
C GLY A 73 -6.52 -7.47 13.46
N ILE A 74 -6.32 -7.37 14.78
CA ILE A 74 -5.75 -6.17 15.40
C ILE A 74 -4.24 -6.32 15.54
N THR A 75 -3.51 -5.30 15.07
CA THR A 75 -2.08 -5.11 15.24
C THR A 75 -1.83 -3.89 16.12
N SER A 76 -0.98 -4.00 17.11
CA SER A 76 -0.56 -2.90 17.97
C SER A 76 0.96 -2.83 18.06
N GLY A 77 1.51 -1.63 18.20
CA GLY A 77 2.95 -1.46 18.23
C GLY A 77 3.38 -0.01 18.30
N ALA A 78 4.62 0.23 17.89
CA ALA A 78 5.19 1.56 17.80
C ALA A 78 6.21 1.62 16.66
N LEU A 79 6.33 2.79 16.06
CA LEU A 79 7.39 3.15 15.13
C LEU A 79 8.04 4.49 15.55
N THR A 80 9.24 4.73 15.05
CA THR A 80 9.84 6.06 15.09
C THR A 80 10.22 6.46 13.66
N ALA A 81 9.59 7.52 13.15
CA ALA A 81 9.95 8.08 11.86
C ALA A 81 11.14 9.05 12.01
N PHE A 82 12.25 8.76 11.36
CA PHE A 82 13.43 9.62 11.25
C PHE A 82 13.41 10.34 9.91
N LEU A 83 13.19 11.65 9.92
CA LEU A 83 13.11 12.50 8.72
C LEU A 83 14.40 13.28 8.57
N PHE A 84 15.15 13.02 7.50
CA PHE A 84 16.37 13.72 7.15
C PHE A 84 16.04 14.83 6.14
N HIS A 85 16.37 16.05 6.49
CA HIS A 85 16.06 17.22 5.65
C HIS A 85 17.31 17.65 4.88
N ASN A 86 17.08 18.10 3.64
CA ASN A 86 18.11 18.80 2.86
C ASN A 86 18.28 20.25 3.34
N ASN A 87 19.16 20.99 2.69
CA ASN A 87 19.42 22.43 3.02
C ASN A 87 18.27 23.38 2.67
N ASN A 88 17.26 22.91 1.95
CA ASN A 88 16.02 23.65 1.67
C ASN A 88 14.89 23.30 2.67
N ASP A 89 15.21 22.53 3.71
CA ASP A 89 14.26 22.03 4.70
C ASP A 89 13.22 21.04 4.13
N GLU A 90 13.54 20.40 2.99
CA GLU A 90 12.72 19.36 2.39
C GLU A 90 13.17 17.97 2.86
N ILE A 91 12.24 17.03 3.01
CA ILE A 91 12.55 15.66 3.38
C ILE A 91 13.27 14.96 2.23
N ASN A 92 14.52 14.58 2.44
CA ASN A 92 15.36 13.86 1.46
C ASN A 92 15.44 12.36 1.74
N ALA A 93 15.23 11.96 2.99
CA ALA A 93 15.09 10.56 3.37
C ALA A 93 14.19 10.40 4.59
N LEU A 94 13.51 9.27 4.63
CA LEU A 94 12.73 8.81 5.77
C LEU A 94 13.19 7.39 6.12
N VAL A 95 13.42 7.12 7.40
CA VAL A 95 13.68 5.77 7.92
C VAL A 95 12.77 5.54 9.11
N ALA A 96 12.00 4.45 9.09
CA ALA A 96 11.01 4.15 10.12
C ALA A 96 11.15 2.70 10.63
N PRO A 97 12.01 2.47 11.63
CA PRO A 97 11.99 1.21 12.38
C PRO A 97 10.70 1.10 13.19
N GLN A 98 10.13 -0.11 13.20
CA GLN A 98 8.92 -0.39 13.96
C GLN A 98 8.95 -1.78 14.59
N VAL A 99 8.18 -1.93 15.67
CA VAL A 99 7.90 -3.22 16.32
C VAL A 99 6.40 -3.30 16.58
N ASN A 100 5.79 -4.38 16.11
CA ASN A 100 4.35 -4.63 16.23
C ASN A 100 4.09 -5.98 16.87
N TYR A 101 2.91 -6.13 17.42
CA TYR A 101 2.37 -7.40 17.88
C TYR A 101 0.98 -7.62 17.28
N ASN A 102 0.78 -8.83 16.76
CA ASN A 102 -0.50 -9.33 16.28
C ASN A 102 -0.73 -10.74 16.82
N THR A 103 -1.96 -11.10 17.17
CA THR A 103 -2.27 -12.41 17.77
C THR A 103 -2.05 -13.59 16.80
N ASN A 104 -2.10 -13.34 15.49
CA ASN A 104 -1.90 -14.35 14.45
C ASN A 104 -0.42 -14.47 14.02
N PHE A 105 0.33 -13.35 14.04
CA PHE A 105 1.70 -13.28 13.52
C PHE A 105 2.77 -13.16 14.61
N GLY A 106 2.35 -12.94 15.88
CA GLY A 106 3.29 -12.73 17.00
C GLY A 106 3.95 -11.36 16.93
N VAL A 107 5.24 -11.28 17.20
CA VAL A 107 6.02 -10.04 17.12
C VAL A 107 6.57 -9.87 15.71
N THR A 108 6.32 -8.71 15.13
CA THR A 108 6.88 -8.30 13.84
C THR A 108 7.86 -7.16 14.08
N THR A 109 9.06 -7.30 13.56
CA THR A 109 10.07 -6.23 13.50
C THR A 109 10.22 -5.81 12.06
N SER A 110 10.11 -4.51 11.78
CA SER A 110 10.25 -4.01 10.42
C SER A 110 11.01 -2.69 10.36
N MET A 111 11.56 -2.41 9.19
CA MET A 111 12.20 -1.16 8.83
C MET A 111 11.71 -0.73 7.45
N TYR A 112 11.14 0.45 7.38
CA TYR A 112 10.82 1.13 6.12
C TYR A 112 11.85 2.23 5.87
N GLY A 113 12.33 2.36 4.64
CA GLY A 113 13.21 3.43 4.19
C GLY A 113 12.71 4.00 2.88
N ALA A 114 12.62 5.32 2.78
CA ALA A 114 12.34 6.04 1.54
C ALA A 114 13.40 7.11 1.34
N PHE A 115 14.02 7.14 0.15
CA PHE A 115 15.12 8.00 -0.19
C PHE A 115 14.82 8.75 -1.48
N TYR A 116 15.00 10.06 -1.48
CA TYR A 116 14.73 10.97 -2.59
C TYR A 116 16.05 11.67 -3.02
N PRO A 117 16.99 10.96 -3.68
CA PRO A 117 18.26 11.55 -4.07
C PRO A 117 18.10 12.73 -5.01
N THR A 118 17.07 12.72 -5.84
CA THR A 118 16.62 13.81 -6.69
C THR A 118 15.08 13.81 -6.75
N PRO A 119 14.42 14.89 -7.19
CA PRO A 119 12.97 14.91 -7.38
C PRO A 119 12.45 13.85 -8.36
N ASP A 120 13.31 13.38 -9.28
CA ASP A 120 12.97 12.42 -10.33
C ASP A 120 13.42 10.98 -10.01
N ARG A 121 14.01 10.73 -8.83
CA ARG A 121 14.45 9.41 -8.38
C ARG A 121 13.97 9.13 -6.97
N ASN A 122 13.25 8.03 -6.81
CA ASN A 122 12.76 7.51 -5.55
C ASN A 122 13.26 6.08 -5.35
N ILE A 123 13.72 5.78 -4.13
CA ILE A 123 14.12 4.44 -3.70
C ILE A 123 13.36 4.14 -2.41
N GLU A 124 12.63 3.03 -2.38
CA GLU A 124 11.96 2.56 -1.18
C GLU A 124 12.43 1.14 -0.83
N ILE A 125 12.56 0.86 0.45
CA ILE A 125 12.99 -0.43 0.98
C ILE A 125 12.07 -0.77 2.15
N THR A 126 11.44 -1.94 2.09
CA THR A 126 10.73 -2.54 3.22
C THR A 126 11.46 -3.80 3.64
N LEU A 127 11.75 -3.92 4.93
CA LEU A 127 12.30 -5.13 5.54
C LEU A 127 11.42 -5.45 6.76
N SER A 128 10.69 -6.55 6.71
CA SER A 128 9.77 -6.95 7.77
C SER A 128 9.86 -8.44 8.02
N GLN A 129 9.95 -8.83 9.28
CA GLN A 129 9.96 -10.21 9.70
C GLN A 129 9.12 -10.43 10.93
N SER A 130 8.27 -11.44 10.89
CA SER A 130 7.41 -11.87 11.99
C SER A 130 7.92 -13.16 12.65
N THR A 131 7.53 -13.39 13.90
CA THR A 131 7.82 -14.65 14.59
C THR A 131 6.96 -15.81 14.09
N ILE A 132 5.83 -15.52 13.45
CA ILE A 132 4.95 -16.44 12.74
C ILE A 132 4.77 -15.86 11.35
N ILE A 133 4.59 -16.66 10.35
CA ILE A 133 4.59 -16.33 8.92
C ILE A 133 3.81 -15.04 8.58
N ASN A 134 4.51 -13.95 8.38
CA ASN A 134 4.06 -12.68 7.80
C ASN A 134 5.29 -11.79 7.56
N ASP A 135 6.02 -12.05 6.48
CA ASP A 135 7.30 -11.42 6.18
C ASP A 135 7.17 -10.60 4.89
N ASP A 136 7.90 -9.49 4.81
CA ASP A 136 7.88 -8.61 3.63
C ASP A 136 9.28 -8.01 3.40
N TYR A 137 9.86 -8.32 2.25
CA TYR A 137 11.13 -7.79 1.77
C TYR A 137 10.90 -7.22 0.38
N ASP A 138 10.80 -5.91 0.28
CA ASP A 138 10.48 -5.20 -0.94
C ASP A 138 11.52 -4.10 -1.19
N PHE A 139 11.94 -3.96 -2.44
CA PHE A 139 12.76 -2.86 -2.93
C PHE A 139 12.07 -2.23 -4.12
N LYS A 140 11.88 -0.92 -4.11
CA LYS A 140 11.31 -0.16 -5.22
C LYS A 140 12.28 0.92 -5.67
N LEU A 141 12.60 0.93 -6.94
CA LEU A 141 13.30 2.00 -7.62
C LEU A 141 12.39 2.62 -8.66
N ARG A 142 12.22 3.92 -8.62
CA ARG A 142 11.65 4.74 -9.68
C ARG A 142 12.68 5.77 -10.10
N ASP A 143 13.03 5.79 -11.38
CA ASP A 143 14.03 6.71 -11.93
C ASP A 143 13.54 7.30 -13.24
N LYS A 144 13.32 8.61 -13.26
CA LYS A 144 12.91 9.41 -14.44
C LYS A 144 14.01 10.39 -14.88
N THR A 145 15.27 10.09 -14.62
CA THR A 145 16.39 10.98 -14.97
C THR A 145 16.90 10.80 -16.40
N TYR A 146 16.43 9.78 -17.11
CA TYR A 146 16.93 9.43 -18.44
C TYR A 146 16.20 10.21 -19.56
N PHE A 147 16.91 10.46 -20.66
CA PHE A 147 16.41 11.11 -21.89
C PHE A 147 15.62 12.40 -21.63
N ASP A 148 16.25 13.34 -20.94
CA ASP A 148 15.63 14.60 -20.54
C ASP A 148 14.31 14.42 -19.79
N LYS A 149 14.27 13.41 -18.88
CA LYS A 149 13.11 13.03 -18.07
C LYS A 149 11.91 12.46 -18.86
N LYS A 150 12.15 12.00 -20.07
CA LYS A 150 11.12 11.35 -20.89
C LYS A 150 11.01 9.84 -20.66
N LEU A 151 12.07 9.20 -20.14
CA LEU A 151 12.07 7.78 -19.83
C LEU A 151 12.04 7.58 -18.32
N GLU A 152 11.04 6.89 -17.84
CA GLU A 152 10.90 6.43 -16.47
C GLU A 152 11.15 4.93 -16.39
N VAL A 153 12.05 4.51 -15.53
CA VAL A 153 12.33 3.09 -15.24
C VAL A 153 11.86 2.78 -13.84
N ASN A 154 11.10 1.70 -13.68
CA ASN A 154 10.67 1.19 -12.40
C ASN A 154 11.13 -0.26 -12.24
N LEU A 155 11.71 -0.58 -11.08
CA LEU A 155 12.14 -1.93 -10.70
C LEU A 155 11.65 -2.22 -9.28
N SER A 156 11.01 -3.36 -9.08
CA SER A 156 10.50 -3.79 -7.78
C SER A 156 10.64 -5.31 -7.62
N PRO A 157 11.81 -5.81 -7.20
CA PRO A 157 11.96 -7.17 -6.70
C PRO A 157 11.35 -7.27 -5.30
N PHE A 158 10.73 -8.41 -5.00
CA PHE A 158 10.09 -8.66 -3.72
C PHE A 158 10.15 -10.13 -3.30
N VAL A 159 10.10 -10.34 -2.00
CA VAL A 159 9.84 -11.63 -1.35
C VAL A 159 8.90 -11.36 -0.20
N PHE A 160 7.73 -11.98 -0.18
CA PHE A 160 6.81 -11.85 0.95
C PHE A 160 6.11 -13.15 1.31
N SER A 161 5.57 -13.19 2.52
CA SER A 161 4.65 -14.23 2.96
C SER A 161 3.50 -13.62 3.77
N ASP A 162 2.26 -13.81 3.33
CA ASP A 162 1.05 -13.38 4.02
C ASP A 162 0.30 -14.58 4.58
N GLY A 163 0.42 -14.82 5.88
CA GLY A 163 -0.30 -15.90 6.60
C GLY A 163 -1.78 -15.62 6.83
N SER A 164 -2.28 -14.45 6.41
CA SER A 164 -3.68 -14.04 6.58
C SER A 164 -4.55 -14.16 5.35
N ALA A 165 -3.99 -14.57 4.21
CA ALA A 165 -4.71 -14.62 2.94
C ALA A 165 -5.98 -15.47 3.03
N ARG A 166 -7.05 -15.03 2.35
CA ARG A 166 -8.38 -15.64 2.37
C ARG A 166 -8.84 -16.05 0.99
N PHE A 167 -9.62 -17.16 0.95
CA PHE A 167 -10.36 -17.57 -0.22
C PHE A 167 -11.76 -18.05 0.18
N PHE A 168 -12.77 -17.62 -0.58
CA PHE A 168 -14.18 -17.90 -0.30
C PHE A 168 -14.84 -18.72 -1.43
N GLY A 169 -14.06 -19.14 -2.43
CA GLY A 169 -14.54 -19.64 -3.72
C GLY A 169 -14.63 -18.54 -4.76
N PHE A 170 -15.03 -18.91 -5.95
CA PHE A 170 -15.29 -17.97 -7.05
C PHE A 170 -16.71 -17.41 -6.94
N GLU A 171 -17.03 -16.38 -7.73
CA GLU A 171 -18.31 -15.70 -7.86
C GLU A 171 -18.57 -14.54 -6.88
N ALA A 172 -19.39 -13.58 -7.34
CA ALA A 172 -19.76 -12.39 -6.61
C ALA A 172 -20.46 -12.69 -5.27
N LYS A 173 -21.22 -13.80 -5.21
CA LYS A 173 -22.02 -14.17 -4.04
C LYS A 173 -21.43 -15.31 -3.22
N SER A 174 -20.12 -15.54 -3.33
CA SER A 174 -19.44 -16.51 -2.48
C SER A 174 -19.80 -16.29 -0.99
N PRO A 175 -20.37 -17.30 -0.30
CA PRO A 175 -20.84 -17.11 1.06
C PRO A 175 -19.68 -17.04 2.05
N LYS A 176 -19.81 -16.18 3.08
CA LYS A 176 -18.78 -16.01 4.12
C LYS A 176 -18.45 -17.33 4.83
N GLN A 177 -19.41 -18.23 4.96
CA GLN A 177 -19.24 -19.54 5.60
C GLN A 177 -18.24 -20.47 4.87
N LYS A 178 -17.88 -20.16 3.61
CA LYS A 178 -16.83 -20.86 2.86
C LYS A 178 -15.44 -20.25 3.04
N GLU A 179 -15.30 -19.37 4.02
CA GLU A 179 -14.01 -18.75 4.33
C GLU A 179 -12.94 -19.80 4.62
N THR A 180 -11.82 -19.68 3.92
CA THR A 180 -10.61 -20.47 4.16
C THR A 180 -9.41 -19.55 4.30
N ASN A 181 -8.37 -20.03 4.99
CA ASN A 181 -7.13 -19.32 5.20
C ASN A 181 -5.97 -20.08 4.56
N TYR A 182 -5.03 -19.36 4.00
CA TYR A 182 -3.77 -19.89 3.50
C TYR A 182 -2.65 -18.85 3.69
N THR A 183 -1.42 -19.34 3.62
CA THR A 183 -0.25 -18.46 3.48
C THR A 183 0.04 -18.32 2.00
N ASP A 184 0.10 -17.07 1.55
CA ASP A 184 0.60 -16.69 0.23
C ASP A 184 2.08 -16.36 0.35
N LYS A 185 2.93 -17.22 -0.20
CA LYS A 185 4.37 -17.01 -0.27
C LYS A 185 4.77 -16.69 -1.68
N GLU A 186 5.38 -15.54 -1.87
CA GLU A 186 5.78 -15.09 -3.19
C GLU A 186 7.22 -14.61 -3.25
N VAL A 187 7.88 -14.94 -4.35
CA VAL A 187 9.11 -14.30 -4.79
C VAL A 187 8.93 -13.81 -6.22
N GLY A 188 9.36 -12.60 -6.51
CA GLY A 188 9.17 -12.07 -7.83
C GLY A 188 9.80 -10.71 -8.09
N PHE A 189 9.51 -10.18 -9.24
CA PHE A 189 9.88 -8.81 -9.59
C PHE A 189 8.87 -8.19 -10.58
N ASN A 190 8.82 -6.87 -10.55
CA ASN A 190 8.20 -6.05 -11.59
C ASN A 190 9.28 -5.12 -12.17
N LEU A 191 9.39 -5.09 -13.49
CA LEU A 191 10.23 -4.18 -14.25
C LEU A 191 9.37 -3.44 -15.26
N SER A 192 9.54 -2.14 -15.40
CA SER A 192 8.87 -1.39 -16.44
C SER A 192 9.69 -0.20 -16.92
N ALA A 193 9.45 0.16 -18.19
CA ALA A 193 10.01 1.33 -18.85
C ALA A 193 8.87 2.12 -19.49
N GLY A 194 8.64 3.35 -19.00
CA GLY A 194 7.61 4.27 -19.48
C GLY A 194 8.23 5.40 -20.27
N TYR A 195 7.81 5.61 -21.51
CA TYR A 195 8.29 6.69 -22.36
C TYR A 195 7.18 7.71 -22.63
N ASP A 196 7.48 9.00 -22.35
CA ASP A 196 6.55 10.10 -22.58
C ASP A 196 6.50 10.43 -24.09
N ILE A 197 5.35 10.13 -24.72
CA ILE A 197 5.11 10.36 -26.18
C ILE A 197 4.44 11.70 -26.46
N GLY A 198 4.25 12.52 -25.45
CA GLY A 198 3.63 13.84 -25.52
C GLY A 198 3.54 14.46 -24.13
N ARG A 199 2.80 15.55 -24.04
CA ARG A 199 2.71 16.29 -22.78
C ARG A 199 2.04 15.50 -21.65
N ASN A 200 1.03 14.68 -22.00
CA ASN A 200 0.16 14.01 -21.03
C ASN A 200 0.06 12.50 -21.30
N PHE A 201 0.77 11.97 -22.30
CA PHE A 201 0.70 10.56 -22.69
C PHE A 201 2.02 9.85 -22.45
N GLN A 202 1.93 8.64 -21.92
CA GLN A 202 3.06 7.74 -21.71
C GLN A 202 2.71 6.34 -22.19
N VAL A 203 3.64 5.69 -22.89
CA VAL A 203 3.57 4.25 -23.19
C VAL A 203 4.50 3.53 -22.25
N ILE A 204 4.00 2.49 -21.58
CA ILE A 204 4.77 1.70 -20.63
C ILE A 204 4.87 0.27 -21.14
N LEU A 205 6.09 -0.23 -21.23
CA LEU A 205 6.39 -1.65 -21.42
C LEU A 205 6.81 -2.22 -20.07
N GLY A 206 6.30 -3.38 -19.71
CA GLY A 206 6.59 -4.00 -18.43
C GLY A 206 6.74 -5.50 -18.52
N GLU A 207 7.47 -6.04 -17.56
CA GLU A 207 7.66 -7.47 -17.34
C GLU A 207 7.39 -7.76 -15.88
N ARG A 208 6.69 -8.86 -15.61
CA ARG A 208 6.34 -9.33 -14.27
C ARG A 208 6.65 -10.82 -14.17
N TYR A 209 7.39 -11.16 -13.15
CA TYR A 209 7.57 -12.54 -12.72
C TYR A 209 7.13 -12.69 -11.28
N ARG A 210 6.41 -13.76 -10.97
CA ARG A 210 6.12 -14.21 -9.61
C ARG A 210 6.07 -15.73 -9.55
N ASP A 211 6.62 -16.27 -8.48
CA ASP A 211 6.52 -17.68 -8.09
C ASP A 211 5.80 -17.74 -6.74
N VAL A 212 4.72 -18.48 -6.68
CA VAL A 212 3.75 -18.49 -5.58
C VAL A 212 3.63 -19.90 -5.01
N ASP A 213 3.88 -20.02 -3.71
CA ASP A 213 3.59 -21.22 -2.92
C ASP A 213 2.39 -21.00 -2.01
N ILE A 214 1.50 -22.00 -1.92
CA ILE A 214 0.30 -21.98 -1.07
C ILE A 214 0.47 -22.95 0.08
N GLU A 215 0.65 -22.40 1.29
CA GLU A 215 0.87 -23.12 2.54
C GLU A 215 -0.29 -22.93 3.54
N PRO A 216 -0.35 -23.72 4.65
CA PRO A 216 -1.33 -23.47 5.71
C PRO A 216 -1.23 -22.05 6.27
N GLY A 217 -2.37 -21.39 6.46
CA GLY A 217 -2.43 -20.03 6.98
C GLY A 217 -2.17 -19.93 8.49
N ALA A 218 -1.86 -18.73 8.96
CA ALA A 218 -1.56 -18.43 10.35
C ALA A 218 -2.81 -18.17 11.23
N VAL A 219 -3.95 -17.88 10.61
CA VAL A 219 -5.15 -17.49 11.36
C VAL A 219 -5.90 -18.70 11.89
N LYS A 220 -5.99 -18.78 13.21
CA LYS A 220 -6.60 -19.91 13.91
C LYS A 220 -8.12 -19.94 13.73
N GLY A 221 -8.66 -21.17 13.66
CA GLY A 221 -10.11 -21.38 13.61
C GLY A 221 -10.73 -21.24 12.22
N ILE A 222 -9.93 -20.97 11.20
CA ILE A 222 -10.36 -20.92 9.79
C ILE A 222 -9.70 -22.11 9.07
N PRO A 223 -10.48 -22.94 8.32
CA PRO A 223 -9.93 -24.11 7.66
C PRO A 223 -8.91 -23.75 6.57
N TYR A 224 -7.99 -24.63 6.30
CA TYR A 224 -7.00 -24.48 5.23
C TYR A 224 -7.68 -24.60 3.85
N ILE A 225 -7.25 -23.78 2.90
CA ILE A 225 -7.87 -23.75 1.55
C ILE A 225 -7.93 -25.12 0.88
N LYS A 226 -6.90 -25.98 1.03
CA LYS A 226 -6.88 -27.31 0.41
C LYS A 226 -7.83 -28.30 1.07
N ASP A 227 -8.21 -28.10 2.33
CA ASP A 227 -9.17 -28.97 3.01
C ASP A 227 -10.58 -28.80 2.41
N GLU A 228 -10.97 -27.55 2.10
CA GLU A 228 -12.30 -27.22 1.57
C GLU A 228 -12.36 -27.26 0.03
N PHE A 229 -11.29 -26.85 -0.65
CA PHE A 229 -11.28 -26.62 -2.09
C PHE A 229 -10.33 -27.54 -2.85
N GLY A 230 -9.51 -28.37 -2.19
CA GLY A 230 -8.54 -29.24 -2.85
C GLY A 230 -9.15 -30.21 -3.85
N LYS A 231 -10.37 -30.73 -3.57
CA LYS A 231 -11.11 -31.62 -4.46
C LYS A 231 -11.86 -30.90 -5.58
N LYS A 232 -11.99 -29.57 -5.52
CA LYS A 232 -12.74 -28.74 -6.47
C LYS A 232 -11.91 -28.26 -7.65
N ASN A 233 -10.68 -28.73 -7.76
CA ASN A 233 -9.78 -28.42 -8.88
C ASN A 233 -9.56 -26.92 -9.12
N VAL A 234 -9.36 -26.13 -8.04
CA VAL A 234 -9.04 -24.70 -8.12
C VAL A 234 -7.65 -24.55 -8.72
N PRO A 235 -7.51 -23.87 -9.88
CA PRO A 235 -6.21 -23.69 -10.53
C PRO A 235 -5.27 -22.88 -9.63
N GLY A 236 -4.02 -23.31 -9.50
CA GLY A 236 -3.01 -22.64 -8.70
C GLY A 236 -3.06 -22.91 -7.19
N ILE A 237 -4.00 -23.73 -6.70
CA ILE A 237 -4.11 -24.04 -5.26
C ILE A 237 -2.87 -24.75 -4.66
N ASN A 238 -2.03 -25.33 -5.50
CA ASN A 238 -0.78 -25.99 -5.10
C ASN A 238 0.47 -25.14 -5.36
N GLY A 239 0.28 -23.86 -5.67
CA GLY A 239 1.34 -22.99 -6.13
C GLY A 239 1.37 -22.87 -7.64
N PHE A 240 2.02 -21.83 -8.14
CA PHE A 240 2.14 -21.55 -9.58
C PHE A 240 3.22 -20.50 -9.82
N ALA A 241 3.74 -20.46 -11.05
CA ALA A 241 4.59 -19.37 -11.51
C ALA A 241 3.90 -18.61 -12.63
N THR A 242 4.12 -17.30 -12.67
CA THR A 242 3.64 -16.42 -13.75
C THR A 242 4.80 -15.60 -14.29
N HIS A 243 4.98 -15.63 -15.60
CA HIS A 243 5.86 -14.74 -16.33
C HIS A 243 5.05 -14.02 -17.39
N ALA A 244 4.90 -12.71 -17.26
CA ALA A 244 3.99 -11.93 -18.09
C ALA A 244 4.64 -10.63 -18.60
N GLN A 245 4.36 -10.29 -19.85
CA GLN A 245 4.68 -9.02 -20.46
C GLN A 245 3.42 -8.17 -20.54
N ARG A 246 3.59 -6.86 -20.35
CA ARG A 246 2.48 -5.90 -20.41
C ARG A 246 2.84 -4.67 -21.22
N ILE A 247 1.84 -4.13 -21.87
CA ILE A 247 1.88 -2.82 -22.51
C ILE A 247 0.76 -1.98 -21.93
N SER A 248 1.07 -0.74 -21.58
CA SER A 248 0.06 0.20 -21.08
C SER A 248 0.16 1.52 -21.80
N LEU A 249 -1.00 2.14 -22.04
CA LEU A 249 -1.12 3.53 -22.45
C LEU A 249 -1.67 4.32 -21.26
N VAL A 250 -0.99 5.38 -20.90
CA VAL A 250 -1.37 6.27 -19.77
C VAL A 250 -1.64 7.67 -20.30
N TYR A 251 -2.74 8.25 -19.86
CA TYR A 251 -3.06 9.68 -19.95
C TYR A 251 -3.09 10.26 -18.55
N ASN A 252 -2.33 11.33 -18.28
CA ASN A 252 -2.20 11.91 -16.95
C ASN A 252 -2.14 13.43 -17.02
N THR A 253 -3.08 14.07 -16.33
CA THR A 253 -3.17 15.54 -16.16
C THR A 253 -3.28 15.92 -14.69
N LEU A 254 -2.96 14.99 -13.76
CA LEU A 254 -3.00 15.26 -12.33
C LEU A 254 -1.97 16.32 -11.95
N ASP A 255 -2.38 17.22 -11.07
CA ASP A 255 -1.55 18.28 -10.49
C ASP A 255 -0.48 17.76 -9.53
N SER A 256 -0.70 16.58 -8.93
CA SER A 256 0.22 15.90 -8.04
C SER A 256 0.13 14.37 -8.21
N ALA A 257 1.28 13.68 -8.13
CA ALA A 257 1.33 12.23 -8.15
C ALA A 257 0.93 11.58 -6.82
N ILE A 258 1.09 12.29 -5.69
CA ILE A 258 0.90 11.73 -4.33
C ILE A 258 -0.41 12.22 -3.72
N ALA A 259 -0.70 13.51 -3.83
CA ALA A 259 -1.89 14.13 -3.27
C ALA A 259 -2.63 14.94 -4.33
N PRO A 260 -3.22 14.31 -5.35
CA PRO A 260 -3.90 15.01 -6.43
C PRO A 260 -5.14 15.75 -5.91
N THR A 261 -5.28 16.99 -6.37
CA THR A 261 -6.44 17.83 -6.08
C THR A 261 -7.26 18.15 -7.32
N SER A 262 -6.65 18.06 -8.50
CA SER A 262 -7.31 18.37 -9.77
C SER A 262 -6.74 17.52 -10.91
N GLY A 263 -7.52 17.41 -11.98
CA GLY A 263 -7.12 16.72 -13.19
C GLY A 263 -7.69 15.31 -13.33
N GLY A 264 -7.18 14.59 -14.31
CA GLY A 264 -7.62 13.24 -14.65
C GLY A 264 -6.48 12.31 -14.95
N PHE A 265 -6.72 11.04 -14.73
CA PHE A 265 -5.83 9.94 -15.04
C PHE A 265 -6.61 8.85 -15.75
N ALA A 266 -6.05 8.27 -16.80
CA ALA A 266 -6.58 7.08 -17.44
C ALA A 266 -5.43 6.15 -17.83
N LYS A 267 -5.61 4.85 -17.61
CA LYS A 267 -4.64 3.81 -17.97
C LYS A 267 -5.37 2.63 -18.58
N ALA A 268 -4.91 2.18 -19.74
CA ALA A 268 -5.33 0.94 -20.37
C ALA A 268 -4.13 0.01 -20.47
N THR A 269 -4.29 -1.25 -20.04
CA THR A 269 -3.21 -2.25 -20.00
C THR A 269 -3.66 -3.53 -20.66
N VAL A 270 -2.78 -4.12 -21.45
CA VAL A 270 -2.86 -5.51 -21.91
C VAL A 270 -1.66 -6.26 -21.35
N GLU A 271 -1.91 -7.32 -20.60
CA GLU A 271 -0.90 -8.23 -20.08
C GLU A 271 -1.06 -9.60 -20.74
N SER A 272 0.03 -10.26 -21.07
CA SER A 272 0.05 -11.61 -21.62
C SER A 272 1.03 -12.48 -20.84
N ALA A 273 0.52 -13.48 -20.14
CA ALA A 273 1.33 -14.50 -19.49
C ALA A 273 1.53 -15.68 -20.44
N ILE A 274 2.75 -16.15 -20.52
CA ILE A 274 3.18 -17.16 -21.49
C ILE A 274 3.88 -18.30 -20.77
N ARG A 275 3.32 -19.51 -20.88
CA ARG A 275 3.87 -20.72 -20.27
C ARG A 275 5.29 -21.05 -20.79
N ALA A 276 5.55 -20.78 -22.05
CA ALA A 276 6.86 -21.02 -22.66
C ALA A 276 7.99 -20.19 -22.02
N LEU A 277 7.66 -19.11 -21.29
CA LEU A 277 8.62 -18.28 -20.56
C LEU A 277 8.77 -18.70 -19.07
N GLY A 278 8.28 -19.87 -18.71
CA GLY A 278 8.39 -20.38 -17.33
C GLY A 278 7.12 -20.24 -16.49
N GLY A 279 6.01 -19.76 -17.07
CA GLY A 279 4.71 -19.67 -16.39
C GLY A 279 3.99 -21.03 -16.29
N THR A 280 3.04 -21.13 -15.36
CA THR A 280 2.19 -22.32 -15.19
C THR A 280 0.99 -22.32 -16.15
N ALA A 281 0.51 -21.16 -16.57
CA ALA A 281 -0.67 -21.00 -17.42
C ALA A 281 -0.45 -19.92 -18.50
N ASP A 282 -1.14 -20.08 -19.64
CA ASP A 282 -1.27 -19.04 -20.63
C ASP A 282 -2.56 -18.28 -20.40
N PHE A 283 -2.47 -16.95 -20.25
CA PHE A 283 -3.64 -16.11 -20.11
C PHE A 283 -3.37 -14.68 -20.61
N ARG A 284 -4.44 -13.93 -20.84
CA ARG A 284 -4.39 -12.51 -21.12
C ARG A 284 -5.25 -11.77 -20.12
N ARG A 285 -4.76 -10.60 -19.67
CA ARG A 285 -5.50 -9.68 -18.82
C ARG A 285 -5.64 -8.34 -19.51
N TYR A 286 -6.84 -7.80 -19.46
CA TYR A 286 -7.18 -6.47 -19.97
C TYR A 286 -7.64 -5.64 -18.80
N GLU A 287 -7.04 -4.48 -18.60
CA GLU A 287 -7.36 -3.60 -17.49
C GLU A 287 -7.55 -2.17 -17.99
N VAL A 288 -8.56 -1.50 -17.46
CA VAL A 288 -8.80 -0.07 -17.65
C VAL A 288 -9.01 0.55 -16.28
N GLU A 289 -8.32 1.66 -16.01
CA GLU A 289 -8.53 2.49 -14.84
C GLU A 289 -8.69 3.94 -15.28
N ALA A 290 -9.68 4.63 -14.74
CA ALA A 290 -9.87 6.06 -14.92
C ALA A 290 -10.12 6.72 -13.55
N LYS A 291 -9.51 7.88 -13.32
CA LYS A 291 -9.69 8.71 -12.10
C LYS A 291 -9.92 10.15 -12.50
N GLY A 292 -10.74 10.83 -11.72
CA GLY A 292 -10.94 12.27 -11.87
C GLY A 292 -11.01 12.97 -10.52
N PHE A 293 -10.44 14.15 -10.46
CA PHE A 293 -10.38 14.99 -9.28
C PHE A 293 -10.93 16.37 -9.61
N ILE A 294 -11.98 16.77 -8.93
CA ILE A 294 -12.69 18.04 -9.16
C ILE A 294 -12.63 18.88 -7.89
N PRO A 295 -11.79 19.91 -7.85
CA PRO A 295 -11.72 20.80 -6.71
C PRO A 295 -12.89 21.77 -6.71
N LEU A 296 -13.45 22.03 -5.53
CA LEU A 296 -14.48 23.02 -5.26
C LEU A 296 -14.02 23.88 -4.08
N ASP A 297 -14.45 25.16 -4.04
CA ASP A 297 -14.16 26.09 -2.96
C ASP A 297 -12.65 26.13 -2.61
N ASP A 298 -11.81 26.53 -3.58
CA ASP A 298 -10.34 26.57 -3.48
C ASP A 298 -9.72 25.24 -2.98
N ALA A 299 -10.28 24.13 -3.47
CA ALA A 299 -9.92 22.76 -3.07
C ALA A 299 -10.14 22.46 -1.57
N ARG A 300 -11.05 23.15 -0.91
CA ARG A 300 -11.57 22.74 0.39
C ARG A 300 -12.34 21.43 0.29
N TYR A 301 -13.08 21.26 -0.80
CA TYR A 301 -13.77 20.03 -1.18
C TYR A 301 -13.12 19.50 -2.46
N ILE A 302 -12.86 18.20 -2.53
CA ILE A 302 -12.33 17.55 -3.73
C ILE A 302 -13.18 16.30 -3.97
N SER A 303 -14.04 16.39 -4.99
CA SER A 303 -14.80 15.22 -5.45
C SER A 303 -13.88 14.32 -6.27
N VAL A 304 -13.77 13.07 -5.84
CA VAL A 304 -12.92 12.06 -6.46
C VAL A 304 -13.79 10.93 -6.97
N PHE A 305 -13.59 10.53 -8.19
CA PHE A 305 -14.19 9.32 -8.75
C PHE A 305 -13.12 8.45 -9.38
N ARG A 306 -13.32 7.13 -9.27
CA ARG A 306 -12.50 6.11 -9.92
C ARG A 306 -13.39 5.06 -10.54
N PHE A 307 -13.01 4.63 -11.72
CA PHE A 307 -13.59 3.49 -12.41
C PHE A 307 -12.47 2.50 -12.73
N MET A 308 -12.74 1.22 -12.51
CA MET A 308 -11.87 0.14 -12.95
C MET A 308 -12.66 -0.98 -13.59
N TYR A 309 -12.06 -1.56 -14.62
CA TYR A 309 -12.46 -2.81 -15.22
C TYR A 309 -11.24 -3.70 -15.38
N SER A 310 -11.38 -4.98 -15.06
CA SER A 310 -10.39 -6.00 -15.33
C SER A 310 -11.08 -7.23 -15.89
N GLN A 311 -10.45 -7.88 -16.87
CA GLN A 311 -10.86 -9.17 -17.40
C GLN A 311 -9.64 -10.02 -17.67
N THR A 312 -9.62 -11.23 -17.13
CA THR A 312 -8.62 -12.26 -17.38
C THR A 312 -9.23 -13.38 -18.21
N THR A 313 -8.58 -13.71 -19.32
CA THR A 313 -9.03 -14.76 -20.25
C THR A 313 -7.93 -15.81 -20.42
N GLY A 314 -8.27 -17.07 -20.30
CA GLY A 314 -7.31 -18.16 -20.41
C GLY A 314 -7.90 -19.48 -19.95
N ASN A 315 -7.13 -20.56 -20.04
CA ASN A 315 -7.55 -21.86 -19.54
C ASN A 315 -6.79 -22.21 -18.28
N ARG A 316 -7.54 -22.56 -17.20
CA ARG A 316 -6.98 -22.92 -15.88
C ARG A 316 -6.07 -21.81 -15.31
N VAL A 317 -6.50 -20.57 -15.45
CA VAL A 317 -5.80 -19.42 -14.86
C VAL A 317 -5.74 -19.58 -13.34
N PRO A 318 -4.54 -19.48 -12.71
CA PRO A 318 -4.41 -19.56 -11.27
C PRO A 318 -5.34 -18.56 -10.57
N PHE A 319 -5.93 -18.95 -9.43
CA PHE A 319 -6.96 -18.14 -8.76
C PHE A 319 -6.47 -16.76 -8.33
N LEU A 320 -5.18 -16.61 -7.98
CA LEU A 320 -4.56 -15.31 -7.67
C LEU A 320 -4.17 -14.49 -8.92
N GLU A 321 -4.34 -15.05 -10.11
CA GLU A 321 -4.19 -14.36 -11.39
C GLU A 321 -5.54 -13.99 -12.03
N GLN A 322 -6.64 -14.25 -11.34
CA GLN A 322 -7.97 -13.79 -11.76
C GLN A 322 -8.22 -12.35 -11.31
N SER A 323 -9.38 -11.82 -11.60
CA SER A 323 -9.81 -10.49 -11.21
C SER A 323 -10.33 -10.51 -9.77
N ILE A 324 -9.77 -9.67 -8.91
CA ILE A 324 -9.95 -9.73 -7.46
C ILE A 324 -10.48 -8.40 -6.93
N LEU A 325 -11.52 -8.46 -6.09
CA LEU A 325 -12.05 -7.33 -5.33
C LEU A 325 -12.06 -7.61 -3.83
N GLY A 326 -12.01 -6.55 -3.05
CA GLY A 326 -11.93 -6.50 -1.59
C GLY A 326 -10.62 -5.88 -1.13
N GLY A 327 -10.64 -5.32 0.06
CA GLY A 327 -9.50 -4.66 0.65
C GLY A 327 -9.53 -3.14 0.51
N GLU A 328 -8.52 -2.54 1.12
CA GLU A 328 -8.39 -1.09 1.33
C GLU A 328 -8.31 -0.23 0.06
N ASN A 329 -8.01 -0.83 -1.10
CA ASN A 329 -7.82 -0.12 -2.37
C ASN A 329 -8.94 -0.39 -3.38
N THR A 330 -9.95 -1.20 -3.04
CA THR A 330 -11.06 -1.52 -3.94
C THR A 330 -12.43 -1.41 -3.26
N LEU A 331 -12.91 -2.46 -2.60
CA LEU A 331 -14.16 -2.48 -1.83
C LEU A 331 -13.83 -2.42 -0.34
N ARG A 332 -13.75 -1.21 0.21
CA ARG A 332 -13.31 -0.93 1.60
C ARG A 332 -14.27 -1.43 2.70
N GLY A 333 -15.40 -2.03 2.32
CA GLY A 333 -16.29 -2.75 3.24
C GLY A 333 -15.95 -4.23 3.42
N TYR A 334 -14.85 -4.73 2.80
CA TYR A 334 -14.48 -6.15 2.80
C TYR A 334 -12.98 -6.35 3.00
N GLY A 335 -12.61 -7.53 3.52
CA GLY A 335 -11.22 -7.95 3.59
C GLY A 335 -10.57 -8.16 2.22
N LEU A 336 -9.26 -8.24 2.20
CA LEU A 336 -8.47 -8.49 0.99
C LEU A 336 -8.86 -9.83 0.36
N ASN A 337 -8.94 -9.89 -0.97
CA ASN A 337 -9.26 -11.08 -1.75
C ASN A 337 -10.66 -11.68 -1.47
N ARG A 338 -11.63 -10.84 -1.09
CA ARG A 338 -12.97 -11.34 -0.73
C ARG A 338 -13.76 -11.91 -1.89
N PHE A 339 -13.58 -11.35 -3.09
CA PHE A 339 -14.29 -11.76 -4.31
C PHE A 339 -13.31 -12.00 -5.43
N ILE A 340 -13.42 -13.16 -6.08
CA ILE A 340 -12.53 -13.58 -7.17
C ILE A 340 -13.38 -14.16 -8.30
N ASP A 341 -13.15 -13.68 -9.54
CA ASP A 341 -13.69 -14.24 -10.77
C ASP A 341 -12.86 -13.79 -11.97
N ASN A 342 -13.24 -14.15 -13.17
CA ASN A 342 -12.51 -13.80 -14.39
C ASN A 342 -12.50 -12.30 -14.69
N SER A 343 -13.53 -11.56 -14.27
CA SER A 343 -13.67 -10.12 -14.50
C SER A 343 -14.16 -9.39 -13.27
N PHE A 344 -13.91 -8.08 -13.20
CA PHE A 344 -14.58 -7.18 -12.28
C PHE A 344 -14.92 -5.83 -12.88
N LEU A 345 -15.95 -5.20 -12.31
CA LEU A 345 -16.22 -3.76 -12.42
C LEU A 345 -16.13 -3.13 -11.03
N LEU A 346 -15.52 -1.95 -10.95
CA LEU A 346 -15.39 -1.19 -9.71
C LEU A 346 -15.59 0.30 -9.99
N CYS A 347 -16.42 0.95 -9.14
CA CYS A 347 -16.56 2.40 -9.05
C CYS A 347 -16.33 2.84 -7.61
N ASN A 348 -15.45 3.81 -7.39
CA ASN A 348 -15.27 4.46 -6.10
C ASN A 348 -15.66 5.94 -6.25
N LEU A 349 -16.43 6.44 -5.30
CA LEU A 349 -16.77 7.86 -5.15
C LEU A 349 -16.30 8.29 -3.77
N GLU A 350 -15.57 9.40 -3.70
CA GLU A 350 -15.05 9.93 -2.44
C GLU A 350 -15.11 11.46 -2.45
N GLU A 351 -15.62 12.06 -1.38
CA GLU A 351 -15.56 13.50 -1.20
C GLU A 351 -14.52 13.83 -0.14
N ARG A 352 -13.39 14.42 -0.52
CA ARG A 352 -12.32 14.83 0.40
C ARG A 352 -12.60 16.24 0.89
N ILE A 353 -12.78 16.37 2.20
CA ILE A 353 -13.14 17.64 2.86
C ILE A 353 -12.00 18.03 3.77
N ARG A 354 -11.28 19.11 3.42
CA ARG A 354 -10.24 19.69 4.25
C ARG A 354 -10.85 20.38 5.44
N LEU A 355 -10.45 19.97 6.65
CA LEU A 355 -11.01 20.47 7.90
C LEU A 355 -10.20 21.65 8.43
N PHE A 356 -8.97 21.38 8.85
CA PHE A 356 -8.07 22.35 9.46
C PHE A 356 -6.61 21.92 9.26
N ARG A 357 -5.71 22.85 9.48
CA ARG A 357 -4.27 22.62 9.55
C ARG A 357 -3.85 22.74 11.01
N TRP A 358 -3.11 21.73 11.47
CA TRP A 358 -2.63 21.70 12.84
C TRP A 358 -1.21 21.17 12.89
N GLU A 359 -0.39 21.80 13.74
CA GLU A 359 0.95 21.35 14.02
C GLU A 359 0.93 20.32 15.15
N VAL A 360 1.42 19.11 14.86
CA VAL A 360 1.54 18.01 15.81
C VAL A 360 2.99 17.58 15.85
N PHE A 361 3.62 17.65 17.02
CA PHE A 361 5.04 17.30 17.25
C PHE A 361 6.04 18.06 16.36
N GLY A 362 5.79 19.34 16.09
CA GLY A 362 6.64 20.15 15.22
C GLY A 362 6.49 19.83 13.72
N VAL A 363 5.48 19.04 13.36
CA VAL A 363 5.13 18.72 11.97
C VAL A 363 3.73 19.24 11.68
N THR A 364 3.60 20.05 10.64
CA THR A 364 2.31 20.58 10.19
C THR A 364 1.57 19.53 9.36
N ALA A 365 0.38 19.14 9.80
CA ALA A 365 -0.52 18.24 9.08
C ALA A 365 -1.81 18.97 8.67
N ASP A 366 -2.23 18.74 7.43
CA ASP A 366 -3.57 19.07 6.95
C ASP A 366 -4.50 17.90 7.29
N TRP A 367 -5.61 18.15 7.99
CA TRP A 367 -6.58 17.14 8.39
C TRP A 367 -7.75 17.12 7.43
N GLU A 368 -8.16 15.92 7.03
CA GLU A 368 -9.20 15.70 6.05
C GLU A 368 -10.15 14.58 6.50
N VAL A 369 -11.44 14.77 6.23
CA VAL A 369 -12.45 13.71 6.30
C VAL A 369 -12.93 13.39 4.88
N ALA A 370 -13.17 12.10 4.63
CA ALA A 370 -13.50 11.60 3.30
C ALA A 370 -14.65 10.58 3.36
N PRO A 371 -15.92 11.02 3.36
CA PRO A 371 -17.03 10.12 3.10
C PRO A 371 -16.89 9.49 1.71
N PHE A 372 -17.21 8.22 1.58
CA PHE A 372 -17.07 7.48 0.34
C PHE A 372 -18.15 6.43 0.13
N VAL A 373 -18.28 6.01 -1.13
CA VAL A 373 -19.07 4.86 -1.55
C VAL A 373 -18.23 4.06 -2.55
N ASP A 374 -18.05 2.78 -2.27
CA ASP A 374 -17.47 1.83 -3.20
C ASP A 374 -18.57 0.90 -3.74
N LEU A 375 -18.59 0.71 -5.05
CA LEU A 375 -19.53 -0.16 -5.76
C LEU A 375 -18.74 -1.07 -6.69
N GLY A 376 -18.87 -2.39 -6.54
CA GLY A 376 -18.15 -3.32 -7.41
C GLY A 376 -18.74 -4.72 -7.42
N ALA A 377 -18.47 -5.44 -8.50
CA ALA A 377 -18.83 -6.84 -8.68
C ALA A 377 -17.76 -7.58 -9.43
N VAL A 378 -17.56 -8.86 -9.06
CA VAL A 378 -16.82 -9.81 -9.89
C VAL A 378 -17.82 -10.63 -10.73
N MET A 379 -17.39 -11.08 -11.90
CA MET A 379 -18.22 -11.85 -12.85
C MET A 379 -17.35 -12.66 -13.80
N ASP A 380 -17.88 -13.69 -14.39
CA ASP A 380 -17.15 -14.47 -15.42
C ASP A 380 -16.79 -13.59 -16.64
N VAL A 381 -17.80 -12.96 -17.25
CA VAL A 381 -17.64 -12.00 -18.35
C VAL A 381 -18.65 -10.87 -18.20
N LEU A 382 -18.35 -9.72 -18.82
CA LEU A 382 -19.13 -8.49 -18.62
C LEU A 382 -20.61 -8.61 -19.02
N ASP A 383 -20.95 -9.40 -20.02
CA ASP A 383 -22.32 -9.62 -20.47
C ASP A 383 -23.18 -10.45 -19.49
N LYS A 384 -22.53 -11.11 -18.52
CA LYS A 384 -23.20 -11.81 -17.41
C LYS A 384 -23.39 -10.94 -16.16
N ALA A 385 -22.98 -9.66 -16.21
CA ALA A 385 -23.13 -8.76 -15.10
C ALA A 385 -24.60 -8.59 -14.71
N SER A 386 -24.93 -8.84 -13.45
CA SER A 386 -26.25 -8.59 -12.86
C SER A 386 -26.16 -7.48 -11.83
N ALA A 387 -27.15 -6.57 -11.82
CA ALA A 387 -27.21 -5.52 -10.80
C ALA A 387 -27.22 -6.09 -9.37
N ASN A 388 -27.74 -7.31 -9.20
CA ASN A 388 -27.78 -7.99 -7.91
C ASN A 388 -26.39 -8.48 -7.44
N ASP A 389 -25.40 -8.53 -8.30
CA ASP A 389 -24.04 -9.01 -7.97
C ASP A 389 -23.15 -7.89 -7.42
N PHE A 390 -23.59 -6.64 -7.59
CA PHE A 390 -22.84 -5.50 -7.07
C PHE A 390 -22.93 -5.41 -5.56
N GLU A 391 -21.75 -5.23 -4.96
CA GLU A 391 -21.58 -4.90 -3.55
C GLU A 391 -21.52 -3.39 -3.40
N PHE A 392 -22.29 -2.84 -2.46
CA PHE A 392 -22.37 -1.42 -2.14
C PHE A 392 -21.77 -1.17 -0.76
N ASN A 393 -20.69 -0.40 -0.67
CA ASN A 393 -19.95 -0.15 0.55
C ASN A 393 -19.88 1.34 0.87
N PRO A 394 -20.79 1.89 1.68
CA PRO A 394 -20.64 3.22 2.23
C PRO A 394 -19.57 3.21 3.33
N GLY A 395 -18.89 4.35 3.48
CA GLY A 395 -17.86 4.48 4.49
C GLY A 395 -17.42 5.92 4.71
N ILE A 396 -16.47 6.05 5.62
CA ILE A 396 -15.83 7.32 5.96
C ILE A 396 -14.34 7.11 6.17
N GLY A 397 -13.54 8.01 5.63
CA GLY A 397 -12.09 8.05 5.82
C GLY A 397 -11.65 9.28 6.60
N PHE A 398 -10.55 9.14 7.33
CA PHE A 398 -9.83 10.23 7.98
C PHE A 398 -8.41 10.25 7.45
N ARG A 399 -7.88 11.44 7.20
CA ARG A 399 -6.55 11.65 6.64
C ARG A 399 -5.77 12.66 7.46
N ALA A 400 -4.46 12.42 7.60
CA ALA A 400 -3.48 13.37 8.08
C ALA A 400 -2.40 13.53 7.02
N ILE A 401 -2.35 14.69 6.37
CA ILE A 401 -1.49 14.95 5.22
C ILE A 401 -0.31 15.80 5.67
N VAL A 402 0.86 15.22 5.72
CA VAL A 402 2.14 15.88 6.00
C VAL A 402 2.87 16.07 4.68
N ARG A 403 2.94 17.32 4.23
CA ARG A 403 3.59 17.63 2.95
C ARG A 403 5.12 17.46 3.02
N PRO A 404 5.77 17.08 1.94
CA PRO A 404 5.18 16.87 0.60
C PRO A 404 4.59 15.48 0.36
N ASN A 405 4.93 14.43 1.14
CA ASN A 405 4.81 13.06 0.64
C ASN A 405 4.17 12.04 1.63
N ILE A 406 3.73 12.46 2.81
CA ILE A 406 3.23 11.51 3.82
C ILE A 406 1.73 11.75 4.04
N ILE A 407 0.94 10.72 3.80
CA ILE A 407 -0.50 10.72 4.08
C ILE A 407 -0.80 9.52 4.95
N GLY A 408 -1.12 9.77 6.23
CA GLY A 408 -1.68 8.74 7.09
C GLY A 408 -3.20 8.66 6.91
N ARG A 409 -3.77 7.45 6.84
CA ARG A 409 -5.21 7.26 6.67
C ARG A 409 -5.80 6.23 7.59
N VAL A 410 -7.08 6.42 7.91
CA VAL A 410 -7.97 5.44 8.51
C VAL A 410 -9.25 5.42 7.71
N ASP A 411 -9.60 4.29 7.10
CA ASP A 411 -10.85 4.07 6.38
C ASP A 411 -11.75 3.09 7.13
N MET A 412 -13.02 3.42 7.26
CA MET A 412 -14.07 2.56 7.80
C MET A 412 -15.15 2.37 6.75
N GLY A 413 -15.27 1.16 6.23
CA GLY A 413 -16.32 0.78 5.27
C GLY A 413 -17.27 -0.24 5.85
N ILE A 414 -18.48 -0.33 5.33
CA ILE A 414 -19.48 -1.30 5.74
C ILE A 414 -19.89 -2.13 4.51
N GLY A 415 -19.70 -3.44 4.60
CA GLY A 415 -20.17 -4.42 3.64
C GLY A 415 -21.14 -5.41 4.27
N ARG A 416 -21.66 -6.36 3.50
CA ARG A 416 -22.56 -7.41 4.02
C ARG A 416 -21.88 -8.34 5.04
N ASP A 417 -20.55 -8.41 5.06
CA ASP A 417 -19.79 -9.21 6.02
C ASP A 417 -19.57 -8.48 7.37
N GLY A 418 -20.01 -7.22 7.47
CA GLY A 418 -19.86 -6.34 8.62
C GLY A 418 -18.94 -5.14 8.33
N PRO A 419 -18.56 -4.39 9.37
CA PRO A 419 -17.63 -3.26 9.23
C PRO A 419 -16.20 -3.75 8.98
N ALA A 420 -15.48 -3.02 8.15
CA ALA A 420 -14.05 -3.19 7.90
C ALA A 420 -13.32 -1.88 8.22
N ILE A 421 -12.19 -1.99 8.89
CA ILE A 421 -11.35 -0.84 9.24
C ILE A 421 -9.95 -1.11 8.68
N PHE A 422 -9.43 -0.13 7.95
CA PHE A 422 -8.09 -0.16 7.41
C PHE A 422 -7.29 1.05 7.89
N VAL A 423 -6.05 0.83 8.24
CA VAL A 423 -5.09 1.88 8.58
C VAL A 423 -3.89 1.71 7.66
N GLY A 424 -3.50 2.78 6.99
CA GLY A 424 -2.45 2.71 5.98
C GLY A 424 -1.81 4.05 5.66
N LEU A 425 -0.90 4.03 4.71
CA LEU A 425 -0.25 5.21 4.15
C LEU A 425 -0.72 5.45 2.71
N GLY A 426 -0.72 6.71 2.29
CA GLY A 426 -1.20 7.15 0.98
C GLY A 426 -2.72 7.25 0.89
N TYR A 427 -3.20 7.74 -0.26
CA TYR A 427 -4.62 7.63 -0.61
C TYR A 427 -4.95 6.22 -1.07
N PRO A 428 -6.21 5.76 -0.95
CA PRO A 428 -6.60 4.41 -1.38
C PRO A 428 -6.50 4.21 -2.91
N PHE A 429 -6.48 5.31 -3.69
CA PHE A 429 -6.33 5.31 -5.14
C PHE A 429 -5.95 6.69 -5.71
#